data_37daea2fd40b41e1b95021a50e96d156
#
_entry.id   37daea2fd40b41e1b95021a50e96d156
#
_cell.length_a   1.000
_cell.length_b   1.000
_cell.length_c   1.000
_cell.angle_alpha   90.00
_cell.angle_beta   90.00
_cell.angle_gamma   90.00
#
_symmetry.space_group_name_H-M   'P 1'
#
loop_
_entity.id
_entity.type
_entity.pdbx_description
1 polymer ?
#
loop_
_entity_poly.entity_id
_entity_poly.type
_entity_poly.pdbx_seq_one_letter_code
_entity_poly.pdbx_strand_id
1 'polypeptide(L)'
;IVGISGGVDSSLTAFLCARALGPENVVGVRMPYKTSSADSLEHAKLVTDTLGIECRTVDITPAVDGYLAGQPDADGRRRGNVMARMRMIVLFDLSEALDALPVGTGNKTERLFGYFTWHADDSPPVNPLGDLFKTQVWSLARYMGVPEVIVNKPASADLSVGQTDEGDLGISYARA
;
A
#
# COMPACT_ATOMS: atom_id res chain seq x y z
N ILE A 1 -11.86 -2.21 -4.31
CA ILE A 1 -10.54 -2.79 -4.62
C ILE A 1 -9.47 -2.09 -3.80
N VAL A 2 -8.56 -2.85 -3.14
CA VAL A 2 -7.52 -2.33 -2.25
C VAL A 2 -6.15 -2.87 -2.65
N GLY A 3 -5.17 -1.99 -2.83
CA GLY A 3 -3.77 -2.39 -2.99
C GLY A 3 -3.21 -2.92 -1.67
N ILE A 4 -2.78 -4.17 -1.62
CA ILE A 4 -2.25 -4.82 -0.40
C ILE A 4 -0.73 -4.92 -0.50
N SER A 5 -0.03 -4.04 0.21
CA SER A 5 1.43 -4.00 0.24
C SER A 5 2.07 -4.92 1.29
N GLY A 6 1.26 -5.43 2.24
CA GLY A 6 1.75 -6.14 3.43
C GLY A 6 2.21 -5.21 4.57
N GLY A 7 2.00 -3.91 4.43
CA GLY A 7 2.16 -2.92 5.50
C GLY A 7 0.85 -2.70 6.28
N VAL A 8 0.95 -2.09 7.46
CA VAL A 8 -0.17 -1.91 8.40
C VAL A 8 -1.33 -1.09 7.80
N ASP A 9 -1.02 -0.04 7.03
CA ASP A 9 -2.04 0.87 6.47
C ASP A 9 -2.92 0.13 5.45
N SER A 10 -2.32 -0.53 4.46
CA SER A 10 -3.04 -1.31 3.45
C SER A 10 -3.82 -2.47 4.07
N SER A 11 -3.24 -3.10 5.09
CA SER A 11 -3.89 -4.19 5.83
C SER A 11 -5.11 -3.67 6.59
N LEU A 12 -4.97 -2.59 7.36
CA LEU A 12 -6.10 -2.00 8.09
C LEU A 12 -7.20 -1.54 7.14
N THR A 13 -6.84 -0.91 6.01
CA THR A 13 -7.82 -0.52 4.98
C THR A 13 -8.63 -1.72 4.49
N ALA A 14 -7.97 -2.85 4.20
CA ALA A 14 -8.65 -4.07 3.78
C ALA A 14 -9.59 -4.63 4.86
N PHE A 15 -9.15 -4.63 6.14
CA PHE A 15 -9.97 -5.05 7.27
C PHE A 15 -11.21 -4.16 7.44
N LEU A 16 -11.06 -2.84 7.31
CA LEU A 16 -12.18 -1.89 7.38
C LEU A 16 -13.16 -2.11 6.23
N CYS A 17 -12.67 -2.28 4.99
CA CYS A 17 -13.51 -2.55 3.83
C CYS A 17 -14.27 -3.87 3.98
N ALA A 18 -13.58 -4.95 4.35
CA ALA A 18 -14.22 -6.26 4.54
C ALA A 18 -15.27 -6.24 5.64
N ARG A 19 -15.02 -5.52 6.74
CA ARG A 19 -16.00 -5.35 7.83
C ARG A 19 -17.22 -4.53 7.42
N ALA A 20 -17.02 -3.50 6.60
CA ALA A 20 -18.10 -2.59 6.20
C ALA A 20 -18.98 -3.13 5.07
N LEU A 21 -18.37 -3.86 4.13
CA LEU A 21 -19.00 -4.24 2.87
C LEU A 21 -19.27 -5.74 2.74
N GLY A 22 -18.67 -6.56 3.59
CA GLY A 22 -18.56 -8.01 3.44
C GLY A 22 -17.31 -8.41 2.63
N PRO A 23 -16.64 -9.52 3.00
CA PRO A 23 -15.41 -9.96 2.34
C PRO A 23 -15.61 -10.29 0.84
N GLU A 24 -16.80 -10.74 0.47
CA GLU A 24 -17.18 -11.05 -0.93
C GLU A 24 -17.22 -9.81 -1.83
N ASN A 25 -17.30 -8.62 -1.27
CA ASN A 25 -17.33 -7.34 -1.99
C ASN A 25 -15.99 -6.61 -1.97
N VAL A 26 -14.91 -7.27 -1.52
CA VAL A 26 -13.58 -6.68 -1.44
C VAL A 26 -12.58 -7.53 -2.21
N VAL A 27 -11.82 -6.86 -3.09
CA VAL A 27 -10.71 -7.48 -3.83
C VAL A 27 -9.39 -6.86 -3.39
N GLY A 28 -8.48 -7.68 -2.89
CA GLY A 28 -7.11 -7.31 -2.61
C GLY A 28 -6.20 -7.46 -3.84
N VAL A 29 -5.37 -6.48 -4.12
CA VAL A 29 -4.43 -6.54 -5.24
C VAL A 29 -3.00 -6.43 -4.73
N ARG A 30 -2.20 -7.46 -4.98
CA ARG A 30 -0.75 -7.43 -4.78
C ARG A 30 -0.06 -7.02 -6.07
N MET A 31 0.82 -6.05 -6.00
CA MET A 31 1.51 -5.47 -7.16
C MET A 31 3.02 -5.48 -6.93
N PRO A 32 3.65 -6.68 -6.92
CA PRO A 32 5.08 -6.78 -6.70
C PRO A 32 5.88 -6.15 -7.84
N TYR A 33 7.04 -5.61 -7.46
CA TYR A 33 8.15 -5.35 -8.36
C TYR A 33 9.29 -6.30 -8.00
N LYS A 34 10.21 -6.60 -8.89
CA LYS A 34 11.32 -7.57 -8.70
C LYS A 34 12.17 -7.37 -7.43
N THR A 35 12.16 -6.17 -6.84
CA THR A 35 12.86 -5.88 -5.58
C THR A 35 11.93 -5.88 -4.36
N SER A 36 10.64 -6.15 -4.52
CA SER A 36 9.73 -6.25 -3.37
C SER A 36 10.15 -7.37 -2.43
N SER A 37 10.09 -7.11 -1.13
CA SER A 37 10.54 -8.06 -0.13
C SER A 37 9.62 -9.30 -0.07
N ALA A 38 10.19 -10.47 0.21
CA ALA A 38 9.43 -11.70 0.40
C ALA A 38 8.42 -11.56 1.54
N ASP A 39 8.84 -10.94 2.65
CA ASP A 39 7.98 -10.68 3.81
C ASP A 39 6.75 -9.83 3.45
N SER A 40 6.90 -8.82 2.59
CA SER A 40 5.78 -8.01 2.12
C SER A 40 4.75 -8.84 1.35
N LEU A 41 5.21 -9.78 0.53
CA LEU A 41 4.34 -10.68 -0.23
C LEU A 41 3.63 -11.70 0.68
N GLU A 42 4.33 -12.24 1.67
CA GLU A 42 3.77 -13.17 2.65
C GLU A 42 2.74 -12.46 3.54
N HIS A 43 3.04 -11.26 4.01
CA HIS A 43 2.10 -10.47 4.81
C HIS A 43 0.86 -10.08 4.03
N ALA A 44 1.01 -9.69 2.76
CA ALA A 44 -0.13 -9.40 1.90
C ALA A 44 -1.03 -10.64 1.70
N LYS A 45 -0.42 -11.81 1.55
CA LYS A 45 -1.15 -13.09 1.49
C LYS A 45 -1.85 -13.39 2.81
N LEU A 46 -1.17 -13.22 3.94
CA LEU A 46 -1.74 -13.44 5.27
C LEU A 46 -2.99 -12.57 5.49
N VAL A 47 -2.98 -11.31 5.07
CA VAL A 47 -4.14 -10.41 5.14
C VAL A 47 -5.31 -10.95 4.35
N THR A 48 -5.10 -11.31 3.08
CA THR A 48 -6.18 -11.78 2.21
C THR A 48 -6.74 -13.12 2.65
N ASP A 49 -5.90 -14.03 3.13
CA ASP A 49 -6.32 -15.33 3.68
C ASP A 49 -7.11 -15.14 5.00
N THR A 50 -6.66 -14.24 5.88
CA THR A 50 -7.34 -13.96 7.16
C THR A 50 -8.75 -13.38 6.95
N LEU A 51 -8.90 -12.52 5.95
CA LEU A 51 -10.17 -11.87 5.62
C LEU A 51 -11.08 -12.74 4.74
N GLY A 52 -10.54 -13.76 4.06
CA GLY A 52 -11.27 -14.55 3.08
C GLY A 52 -11.68 -13.75 1.83
N ILE A 53 -10.93 -12.69 1.49
CA ILE A 53 -11.19 -11.86 0.32
C ILE A 53 -10.49 -12.40 -0.93
N GLU A 54 -11.04 -12.10 -2.12
CA GLU A 54 -10.36 -12.39 -3.38
C GLU A 54 -9.00 -11.68 -3.43
N CYS A 55 -7.98 -12.37 -3.92
CA CYS A 55 -6.63 -11.81 -4.06
C CYS A 55 -6.14 -11.94 -5.51
N ARG A 56 -5.82 -10.80 -6.12
CA ARG A 56 -5.18 -10.74 -7.43
C ARG A 56 -3.71 -10.36 -7.29
N THR A 57 -2.88 -10.90 -8.18
CA THR A 57 -1.45 -10.52 -8.23
C THR A 57 -1.11 -10.05 -9.63
N VAL A 58 -0.59 -8.83 -9.72
CA VAL A 58 -0.13 -8.23 -10.98
C VAL A 58 1.33 -7.81 -10.80
N ASP A 59 2.25 -8.52 -11.46
CA ASP A 59 3.67 -8.13 -11.47
C ASP A 59 3.85 -6.88 -12.32
N ILE A 60 4.28 -5.79 -11.69
CA ILE A 60 4.52 -4.51 -12.36
C ILE A 60 5.92 -4.42 -12.98
N THR A 61 6.79 -5.41 -12.78
CA THR A 61 8.18 -5.40 -13.25
C THR A 61 8.31 -5.14 -14.75
N PRO A 62 7.57 -5.83 -15.63
CA PRO A 62 7.72 -5.62 -17.07
C PRO A 62 7.40 -4.20 -17.51
N ALA A 63 6.35 -3.60 -16.94
CA ALA A 63 5.92 -2.25 -17.30
C ALA A 63 6.89 -1.18 -16.77
N VAL A 64 7.34 -1.32 -15.52
CA VAL A 64 8.31 -0.41 -14.89
C VAL A 64 9.66 -0.50 -15.60
N ASP A 65 10.17 -1.71 -15.83
CA ASP A 65 11.45 -1.91 -16.50
C ASP A 65 11.41 -1.45 -17.96
N GLY A 66 10.29 -1.69 -18.66
CA GLY A 66 10.08 -1.22 -20.03
C GLY A 66 10.17 0.30 -20.14
N TYR A 67 9.54 1.04 -19.23
CA TYR A 67 9.66 2.50 -19.19
C TYR A 67 11.09 2.96 -18.82
N LEU A 68 11.69 2.34 -17.82
CA LEU A 68 13.01 2.73 -17.30
C LEU A 68 14.16 2.32 -18.22
N ALA A 69 13.97 1.42 -19.18
CA ALA A 69 14.97 1.05 -20.18
C ALA A 69 15.46 2.26 -21.00
N GLY A 70 14.58 3.25 -21.22
CA GLY A 70 14.92 4.52 -21.88
C GLY A 70 15.43 5.62 -20.92
N GLN A 71 15.65 5.32 -19.64
CA GLN A 71 15.98 6.30 -18.59
C GLN A 71 17.18 5.84 -17.74
N PRO A 72 18.40 5.72 -18.32
CA PRO A 72 19.56 5.17 -17.62
C PRO A 72 19.94 5.97 -16.36
N ASP A 73 19.66 7.29 -16.36
CA ASP A 73 19.98 8.20 -15.25
C ASP A 73 18.89 8.29 -14.18
N ALA A 74 17.88 7.42 -14.22
CA ALA A 74 16.83 7.41 -13.20
C ALA A 74 17.40 6.95 -11.85
N ASP A 75 17.43 7.85 -10.87
CA ASP A 75 17.80 7.55 -9.49
C ASP A 75 16.73 6.72 -8.76
N GLY A 76 17.01 6.33 -7.51
CA GLY A 76 16.09 5.52 -6.70
C GLY A 76 14.74 6.19 -6.47
N ARG A 77 14.70 7.51 -6.27
CA ARG A 77 13.48 8.28 -6.07
C ARG A 77 12.61 8.30 -7.32
N ARG A 78 13.19 8.55 -8.49
CA ARG A 78 12.47 8.50 -9.76
C ARG A 78 11.90 7.10 -10.03
N ARG A 79 12.69 6.05 -9.75
CA ARG A 79 12.27 4.65 -9.90
C ARG A 79 11.10 4.33 -8.95
N GLY A 80 11.17 4.73 -7.69
CA GLY A 80 10.09 4.57 -6.72
C GLY A 80 8.80 5.26 -7.17
N ASN A 81 8.89 6.49 -7.66
CA ASN A 81 7.74 7.22 -8.19
C ASN A 81 7.12 6.56 -9.43
N VAL A 82 7.93 5.92 -10.29
CA VAL A 82 7.40 5.13 -11.43
C VAL A 82 6.66 3.90 -10.92
N MET A 83 7.23 3.17 -9.95
CA MET A 83 6.57 2.00 -9.36
C MET A 83 5.23 2.37 -8.70
N ALA A 84 5.18 3.46 -7.92
CA ALA A 84 3.96 3.92 -7.27
C ALA A 84 2.87 4.27 -8.30
N ARG A 85 3.22 4.98 -9.37
CA ARG A 85 2.27 5.33 -10.44
C ARG A 85 1.84 4.12 -11.26
N MET A 86 2.71 3.13 -11.46
CA MET A 86 2.33 1.88 -12.13
C MET A 86 1.31 1.10 -11.29
N ARG A 87 1.46 1.07 -9.96
CA ARG A 87 0.45 0.49 -9.07
C ARG A 87 -0.89 1.20 -9.16
N MET A 88 -0.88 2.53 -9.26
CA MET A 88 -2.10 3.32 -9.48
C MET A 88 -2.78 2.93 -10.80
N ILE A 89 -2.02 2.83 -11.90
CA ILE A 89 -2.56 2.40 -13.21
C ILE A 89 -3.27 1.06 -13.09
N VAL A 90 -2.61 0.07 -12.46
CA VAL A 90 -3.19 -1.27 -12.25
C VAL A 90 -4.48 -1.22 -11.43
N LEU A 91 -4.50 -0.44 -10.35
CA LEU A 91 -5.71 -0.33 -9.50
C LEU A 91 -6.88 0.31 -10.25
N PHE A 92 -6.64 1.37 -11.02
CA PHE A 92 -7.71 2.03 -11.77
C PHE A 92 -8.18 1.21 -12.98
N ASP A 93 -7.28 0.49 -13.66
CA ASP A 93 -7.67 -0.45 -14.71
C ASP A 93 -8.54 -1.59 -14.16
N LEU A 94 -8.10 -2.22 -13.07
CA LEU A 94 -8.88 -3.27 -12.43
C LEU A 94 -10.18 -2.75 -11.81
N SER A 95 -10.26 -1.51 -11.38
CA SER A 95 -11.49 -0.93 -10.86
C SER A 95 -12.56 -0.87 -11.93
N GLU A 96 -12.20 -0.46 -13.15
CA GLU A 96 -13.10 -0.49 -14.30
C GLU A 96 -13.51 -1.92 -14.68
N ALA A 97 -12.54 -2.83 -14.76
CA ALA A 97 -12.79 -4.22 -15.12
C ALA A 97 -13.68 -4.98 -14.13
N LEU A 98 -13.75 -4.53 -12.88
CA LEU A 98 -14.50 -5.17 -11.79
C LEU A 98 -15.75 -4.40 -11.37
N ASP A 99 -16.04 -3.26 -12.00
CA ASP A 99 -17.08 -2.32 -11.54
C ASP A 99 -16.94 -1.99 -10.04
N ALA A 100 -15.71 -1.65 -9.62
CA ALA A 100 -15.36 -1.45 -8.23
C ALA A 100 -14.62 -0.12 -8.03
N LEU A 101 -14.64 0.45 -6.82
CA LEU A 101 -13.91 1.66 -6.49
C LEU A 101 -12.54 1.34 -5.89
N PRO A 102 -11.46 2.01 -6.32
CA PRO A 102 -10.17 1.93 -5.65
C PRO A 102 -10.23 2.67 -4.31
N VAL A 103 -9.72 2.02 -3.26
CA VAL A 103 -9.67 2.57 -1.90
C VAL A 103 -8.23 2.88 -1.52
N GLY A 104 -7.99 4.10 -1.09
CA GLY A 104 -6.68 4.58 -0.65
C GLY A 104 -6.27 4.06 0.71
N THR A 105 -4.97 4.05 0.94
CA THR A 105 -4.35 3.53 2.17
C THR A 105 -3.51 4.57 2.90
N GLY A 106 -3.47 5.82 2.41
CA GLY A 106 -2.70 6.90 3.01
C GLY A 106 -3.30 7.40 4.31
N ASN A 107 -2.47 7.64 5.32
CA ASN A 107 -2.90 8.16 6.61
C ASN A 107 -2.69 9.69 6.73
N LYS A 108 -3.22 10.28 7.80
CA LYS A 108 -3.13 11.73 8.03
C LYS A 108 -1.70 12.22 8.20
N THR A 109 -0.85 11.46 8.89
CA THR A 109 0.55 11.84 9.09
C THR A 109 1.29 11.93 7.75
N GLU A 110 1.16 10.92 6.88
CA GLU A 110 1.73 10.94 5.54
C GLU A 110 1.27 12.15 4.72
N ARG A 111 -0.02 12.46 4.78
CA ARG A 111 -0.57 13.64 4.07
C ARG A 111 -0.01 14.98 4.60
N LEU A 112 0.12 15.12 5.91
CA LEU A 112 0.67 16.34 6.52
C LEU A 112 2.16 16.56 6.23
N PHE A 113 2.92 15.47 6.14
CA PHE A 113 4.34 15.52 5.79
C PHE A 113 4.61 15.53 4.29
N GLY A 114 3.57 15.35 3.45
CA GLY A 114 3.75 15.20 2.00
C GLY A 114 4.46 13.90 1.62
N TYR A 115 4.38 12.87 2.48
CA TYR A 115 5.02 11.58 2.29
C TYR A 115 4.14 10.66 1.47
N PHE A 116 4.00 10.97 0.21
CA PHE A 116 3.26 10.21 -0.80
C PHE A 116 3.78 10.54 -2.20
N THR A 117 3.49 9.68 -3.17
CA THR A 117 3.78 9.97 -4.57
C THR A 117 2.57 10.59 -5.24
N TRP A 118 2.72 11.83 -5.69
CA TRP A 118 1.65 12.58 -6.34
C TRP A 118 1.11 11.85 -7.58
N HIS A 119 -0.21 11.83 -7.72
CA HIS A 119 -0.94 11.10 -8.76
C HIS A 119 -0.69 9.59 -8.76
N ALA A 120 -0.45 9.02 -7.56
CA ALA A 120 -0.32 7.60 -7.32
C ALA A 120 -1.16 7.19 -6.10
N ASP A 121 -0.54 7.00 -4.95
CA ASP A 121 -1.17 6.59 -3.70
C ASP A 121 -2.12 7.65 -3.09
N ASP A 122 -2.03 8.91 -3.54
CA ASP A 122 -2.98 9.99 -3.19
C ASP A 122 -4.23 10.05 -4.09
N SER A 123 -4.31 9.22 -5.15
CA SER A 123 -5.36 9.32 -6.17
C SER A 123 -6.69 8.63 -5.86
N PRO A 124 -6.77 7.56 -5.06
CA PRO A 124 -8.05 6.89 -4.79
C PRO A 124 -9.10 7.82 -4.18
N PRO A 125 -10.36 7.77 -4.66
CA PRO A 125 -11.41 8.73 -4.25
C PRO A 125 -11.89 8.52 -2.82
N VAL A 126 -11.71 7.32 -2.26
CA VAL A 126 -12.09 6.98 -0.89
C VAL A 126 -10.84 6.59 -0.11
N ASN A 127 -10.62 7.22 1.03
CA ASN A 127 -9.47 6.95 1.89
C ASN A 127 -9.89 6.86 3.36
N PRO A 128 -10.15 5.66 3.89
CA PRO A 128 -10.64 5.46 5.26
C PRO A 128 -9.67 5.90 6.34
N LEU A 129 -8.36 5.95 6.05
CA LEU A 129 -7.33 6.33 7.00
C LEU A 129 -6.97 7.82 6.95
N GLY A 130 -7.56 8.59 6.05
CA GLY A 130 -7.17 9.98 5.74
C GLY A 130 -7.21 10.95 6.92
N ASP A 131 -8.02 10.66 7.95
CA ASP A 131 -8.12 11.46 9.17
C ASP A 131 -7.41 10.84 10.38
N LEU A 132 -6.76 9.70 10.22
CA LEU A 132 -6.06 8.99 11.29
C LEU A 132 -4.56 9.26 11.26
N PHE A 133 -3.98 9.67 12.40
CA PHE A 133 -2.53 9.68 12.58
C PHE A 133 -1.97 8.25 12.60
N LYS A 134 -0.70 8.07 12.24
CA LYS A 134 -0.07 6.74 12.20
C LYS A 134 -0.19 5.97 13.52
N THR A 135 -0.08 6.65 14.65
CA THR A 135 -0.26 6.05 15.98
C THR A 135 -1.68 5.52 16.20
N GLN A 136 -2.69 6.21 15.65
CA GLN A 136 -4.07 5.76 15.67
C GLN A 136 -4.30 4.58 14.71
N VAL A 137 -3.62 4.57 13.55
CA VAL A 137 -3.65 3.44 12.62
C VAL A 137 -3.16 2.16 13.31
N TRP A 138 -2.04 2.19 14.02
CA TRP A 138 -1.55 1.02 14.78
C TRP A 138 -2.53 0.56 15.86
N SER A 139 -3.12 1.50 16.59
CA SER A 139 -4.09 1.18 17.64
C SER A 139 -5.36 0.53 17.06
N LEU A 140 -5.87 1.10 15.97
CA LEU A 140 -7.06 0.59 15.28
C LEU A 140 -6.76 -0.76 14.60
N ALA A 141 -5.58 -0.94 14.03
CA ALA A 141 -5.17 -2.20 13.42
C ALA A 141 -5.18 -3.36 14.43
N ARG A 142 -4.64 -3.13 15.64
CA ARG A 142 -4.72 -4.12 16.74
C ARG A 142 -6.17 -4.41 17.13
N TYR A 143 -6.98 -3.38 17.30
CA TYR A 143 -8.40 -3.53 17.63
C TYR A 143 -9.18 -4.31 16.56
N MET A 144 -8.85 -4.10 15.29
CA MET A 144 -9.49 -4.79 14.16
C MET A 144 -8.99 -6.22 13.96
N GLY A 145 -7.95 -6.65 14.67
CA GLY A 145 -7.38 -7.99 14.56
C GLY A 145 -6.41 -8.18 13.39
N VAL A 146 -5.80 -7.10 12.90
CA VAL A 146 -4.68 -7.22 11.95
C VAL A 146 -3.54 -8.00 12.62
N PRO A 147 -2.95 -9.01 11.94
CA PRO A 147 -1.89 -9.83 12.53
C PRO A 147 -0.73 -9.00 13.12
N GLU A 148 -0.32 -9.33 14.34
CA GLU A 148 0.71 -8.58 15.06
C GLU A 148 2.06 -8.49 14.32
N VAL A 149 2.40 -9.51 13.52
CA VAL A 149 3.62 -9.49 12.69
C VAL A 149 3.60 -8.32 11.68
N ILE A 150 2.42 -7.91 11.22
CA ILE A 150 2.23 -6.79 10.31
C ILE A 150 2.21 -5.46 11.08
N VAL A 151 1.49 -5.43 12.22
CA VAL A 151 1.36 -4.21 13.03
C VAL A 151 2.71 -3.77 13.61
N ASN A 152 3.56 -4.72 13.98
CA ASN A 152 4.87 -4.47 14.58
C ASN A 152 6.00 -4.36 13.54
N LYS A 153 5.72 -4.58 12.23
CA LYS A 153 6.68 -4.36 11.16
C LYS A 153 7.03 -2.86 11.07
N PRO A 154 8.32 -2.50 10.95
CA PRO A 154 8.70 -1.12 10.64
C PRO A 154 7.97 -0.60 9.38
N ALA A 155 7.38 0.59 9.48
CA ALA A 155 6.70 1.20 8.35
C ALA A 155 7.68 1.52 7.23
N SER A 156 7.34 1.13 6.00
CA SER A 156 8.17 1.34 4.82
C SER A 156 7.30 1.36 3.56
N ALA A 157 7.64 2.26 2.63
CA ALA A 157 7.06 2.27 1.29
C ALA A 157 7.57 1.11 0.41
N ASP A 158 8.61 0.37 0.84
CA ASP A 158 9.20 -0.78 0.13
C ASP A 158 9.60 -0.47 -1.33
N LEU A 159 10.08 0.76 -1.56
CA LEU A 159 10.54 1.23 -2.87
C LEU A 159 12.05 1.04 -3.06
N SER A 160 12.80 0.88 -1.97
CA SER A 160 14.23 0.59 -1.97
C SER A 160 14.63 -0.31 -0.81
N VAL A 161 15.73 -1.05 -0.97
CA VAL A 161 16.23 -1.98 0.06
C VAL A 161 16.60 -1.22 1.33
N GLY A 162 16.04 -1.63 2.46
CA GLY A 162 16.33 -1.04 3.78
C GLY A 162 15.63 0.28 4.06
N GLN A 163 14.71 0.71 3.20
CA GLN A 163 13.93 1.93 3.41
C GLN A 163 13.02 1.79 4.65
N THR A 164 12.93 2.88 5.42
CA THR A 164 11.91 3.04 6.47
C THR A 164 11.34 4.46 6.40
N ASP A 165 10.06 4.60 6.68
CA ASP A 165 9.38 5.90 6.65
C ASP A 165 10.01 6.88 7.65
N GLU A 166 10.29 6.43 8.88
CA GLU A 166 10.93 7.26 9.92
C GLU A 166 12.34 7.70 9.54
N GLY A 167 13.07 6.85 8.79
CA GLY A 167 14.38 7.19 8.23
C GLY A 167 14.28 8.27 7.17
N ASP A 168 13.30 8.18 6.27
CA ASP A 168 13.07 9.17 5.21
C ASP A 168 12.56 10.51 5.78
N LEU A 169 11.68 10.45 6.78
CA LEU A 169 11.10 11.63 7.43
C LEU A 169 12.07 12.31 8.41
N GLY A 170 13.07 11.60 8.92
CA GLY A 170 13.99 12.10 9.95
C GLY A 170 13.33 12.31 11.32
N ILE A 171 12.15 11.75 11.53
CA ILE A 171 11.38 11.85 12.79
C ILE A 171 10.59 10.57 13.00
N SER A 172 10.42 10.16 14.27
CA SER A 172 9.56 9.01 14.58
C SER A 172 8.09 9.39 14.55
N TYR A 173 7.23 8.47 14.15
CA TYR A 173 5.78 8.65 14.14
C TYR A 173 5.18 8.96 15.53
N ALA A 174 5.85 8.53 16.60
CA ALA A 174 5.43 8.88 17.97
C ALA A 174 5.61 10.36 18.31
N ARG A 175 6.44 11.07 17.53
CA ARG A 175 6.74 12.51 17.73
C ARG A 175 6.13 13.39 16.63
N ALA A 176 5.70 12.79 15.54
CA ALA A 176 5.00 13.43 14.42
C ALA A 176 3.50 13.54 14.74
#